data_2584c44a3e0edb5e876a1a0f9842c3fc
#
_entry.id   2584c44a3e0edb5e876a1a0f9842c3fc
#
_cell.length_a   1.000
_cell.length_b   1.000
_cell.length_c   1.000
_cell.angle_alpha   90.00
_cell.angle_beta   90.00
_cell.angle_gamma   90.00
#
_symmetry.space_group_name_H-M   'P 1'
#
loop_
_entity.id
_entity.type
_entity.pdbx_description
1 polymer ?
#
loop_
_entity_poly.entity_id
_entity_poly.type
_entity_poly.pdbx_seq_one_letter_code
_entity_poly.pdbx_strand_id
1 'polypeptide(L)'
;MSAATLFFDLDGTLVDSEPGIVASIAHAFETVGQPRPSPQTLRAWIGPPLRDSFTECFPDDPALVQRALGLYRERYDAVGWTELSVFDGIGEVVTGLQRAGHRLAVVTSKNERYARRIVEHLPFGACFENVIGASEDGARRFKPDLIAEALRRLDIAKTGCVMIGDRRMDIDGANHHGIHSIGVLWGFGDEAELRAAGAGALARTPAELAALLQA
;
A
#
# COMPACT_ATOMS: atom_id res chain seq x y z
N MET A 1 19.57 -13.92 9.93
CA MET A 1 19.34 -12.68 10.72
C MET A 1 18.54 -12.98 11.99
N SER A 2 18.64 -12.16 13.05
CA SER A 2 17.72 -12.19 14.17
C SER A 2 16.29 -11.84 13.67
N ALA A 3 15.25 -12.29 14.40
CA ALA A 3 13.87 -11.98 14.09
C ALA A 3 13.66 -10.46 13.94
N ALA A 4 13.15 -10.03 12.80
CA ALA A 4 12.87 -8.64 12.48
C ALA A 4 11.36 -8.39 12.45
N THR A 5 10.95 -7.13 12.54
CA THR A 5 9.56 -6.74 12.25
C THR A 5 9.48 -6.20 10.81
N LEU A 6 8.63 -6.81 10.01
CA LEU A 6 8.49 -6.51 8.59
C LEU A 6 7.17 -5.80 8.34
N PHE A 7 7.25 -4.57 7.83
CA PHE A 7 6.11 -3.76 7.42
C PHE A 7 5.91 -3.93 5.91
N PHE A 8 4.76 -4.41 5.50
CA PHE A 8 4.40 -4.57 4.10
C PHE A 8 3.39 -3.50 3.69
N ASP A 9 3.61 -2.82 2.56
CA ASP A 9 2.49 -2.19 1.89
C ASP A 9 1.52 -3.23 1.34
N LEU A 10 0.34 -2.82 0.91
CA LEU A 10 -0.71 -3.70 0.42
C LEU A 10 -0.83 -3.65 -1.10
N ASP A 11 -1.27 -2.48 -1.62
CA ASP A 11 -1.52 -2.27 -3.04
C ASP A 11 -0.19 -2.21 -3.81
N GLY A 12 0.04 -3.08 -4.79
CA GLY A 12 1.29 -3.17 -5.54
C GLY A 12 2.40 -3.98 -4.85
N THR A 13 2.20 -4.39 -3.60
CA THR A 13 3.19 -5.17 -2.84
C THR A 13 2.70 -6.58 -2.54
N LEU A 14 1.54 -6.72 -1.90
CA LEU A 14 0.90 -8.01 -1.61
C LEU A 14 -0.14 -8.38 -2.68
N VAL A 15 -0.85 -7.39 -3.19
CA VAL A 15 -1.94 -7.59 -4.15
C VAL A 15 -1.85 -6.60 -5.32
N ASP A 16 -2.22 -7.07 -6.50
CA ASP A 16 -2.57 -6.23 -7.64
C ASP A 16 -4.03 -5.80 -7.49
N SER A 17 -4.24 -4.58 -7.05
CA SER A 17 -5.55 -3.97 -6.84
C SER A 17 -5.95 -2.98 -7.94
N GLU A 18 -5.14 -2.86 -9.00
CA GLU A 18 -5.39 -1.93 -10.13
C GLU A 18 -6.81 -2.10 -10.69
N PRO A 19 -7.33 -3.32 -10.96
CA PRO A 19 -8.65 -3.48 -11.55
C PRO A 19 -9.77 -2.80 -10.74
N GLY A 20 -9.82 -3.05 -9.44
CA GLY A 20 -10.87 -2.53 -8.56
C GLY A 20 -10.76 -1.03 -8.32
N ILE A 21 -9.55 -0.51 -8.15
CA ILE A 21 -9.29 0.92 -7.97
C ILE A 21 -9.65 1.68 -9.24
N VAL A 22 -9.12 1.26 -10.39
CA VAL A 22 -9.34 1.92 -11.68
C VAL A 22 -10.81 1.91 -12.10
N ALA A 23 -11.50 0.77 -11.93
CA ALA A 23 -12.94 0.69 -12.23
C ALA A 23 -13.77 1.60 -11.31
N SER A 24 -13.38 1.73 -10.03
CA SER A 24 -14.10 2.61 -9.09
C SER A 24 -13.85 4.09 -9.37
N ILE A 25 -12.64 4.46 -9.79
CA ILE A 25 -12.35 5.83 -10.26
C ILE A 25 -13.13 6.14 -11.53
N ALA A 26 -13.14 5.23 -12.52
CA ALA A 26 -13.88 5.40 -13.77
C ALA A 26 -15.36 5.63 -13.50
N HIS A 27 -15.98 4.81 -12.64
CA HIS A 27 -17.37 4.97 -12.22
C HIS A 27 -17.63 6.36 -11.61
N ALA A 28 -16.73 6.85 -10.76
CA ALA A 28 -16.89 8.18 -10.15
C ALA A 28 -16.88 9.28 -11.21
N PHE A 29 -15.88 9.27 -12.14
CA PHE A 29 -15.76 10.26 -13.20
C PHE A 29 -16.96 10.26 -14.15
N GLU A 30 -17.42 9.08 -14.58
CA GLU A 30 -18.60 8.91 -15.44
C GLU A 30 -19.86 9.46 -14.75
N THR A 31 -20.05 9.16 -13.47
CA THR A 31 -21.24 9.58 -12.72
C THR A 31 -21.27 11.09 -12.47
N VAL A 32 -20.11 11.74 -12.32
CA VAL A 32 -20.06 13.21 -12.20
C VAL A 32 -19.99 13.92 -13.55
N GLY A 33 -20.03 13.18 -14.68
CA GLY A 33 -20.00 13.75 -16.03
C GLY A 33 -18.66 14.33 -16.46
N GLN A 34 -17.55 13.83 -15.88
CA GLN A 34 -16.21 14.26 -16.20
C GLN A 34 -15.48 13.24 -17.10
N PRO A 35 -14.57 13.68 -17.97
CA PRO A 35 -13.79 12.77 -18.79
C PRO A 35 -12.89 11.88 -17.92
N ARG A 36 -12.88 10.58 -18.23
CA ARG A 36 -12.02 9.61 -17.53
C ARG A 36 -10.55 9.95 -17.71
N PRO A 37 -9.72 9.96 -16.64
CA PRO A 37 -8.27 10.11 -16.76
C PRO A 37 -7.63 8.99 -17.61
N SER A 38 -6.46 9.28 -18.18
CA SER A 38 -5.73 8.29 -18.99
C SER A 38 -5.34 7.05 -18.17
N PRO A 39 -5.16 5.88 -18.78
CA PRO A 39 -4.69 4.69 -18.08
C PRO A 39 -3.39 4.94 -17.30
N GLN A 40 -2.46 5.69 -17.87
CA GLN A 40 -1.20 6.05 -17.22
C GLN A 40 -1.44 6.91 -15.97
N THR A 41 -2.33 7.90 -16.04
CA THR A 41 -2.71 8.74 -14.90
C THR A 41 -3.35 7.90 -13.80
N LEU A 42 -4.30 7.02 -14.16
CA LEU A 42 -4.98 6.15 -13.22
C LEU A 42 -4.02 5.22 -12.47
N ARG A 43 -3.05 4.64 -13.19
CA ARG A 43 -2.01 3.80 -12.58
C ARG A 43 -1.13 4.59 -11.60
N ALA A 44 -0.78 5.84 -11.94
CA ALA A 44 0.02 6.71 -11.06
C ALA A 44 -0.72 7.08 -9.75
N TRP A 45 -2.05 6.99 -9.74
CA TRP A 45 -2.88 7.26 -8.56
C TRP A 45 -2.97 6.10 -7.58
N ILE A 46 -2.42 4.93 -7.93
CA ILE A 46 -2.37 3.78 -7.02
C ILE A 46 -1.14 3.95 -6.12
N GLY A 47 -1.35 3.93 -4.82
CA GLY A 47 -0.35 4.16 -3.79
C GLY A 47 -0.51 5.51 -3.08
N PRO A 48 -0.51 6.66 -3.76
CA PRO A 48 -0.84 7.95 -3.14
C PRO A 48 -2.25 7.99 -2.53
N PRO A 49 -2.49 8.89 -1.53
CA PRO A 49 -3.83 9.13 -1.03
C PRO A 49 -4.75 9.64 -2.15
N LEU A 50 -5.74 8.86 -2.53
CA LEU A 50 -6.63 9.14 -3.68
C LEU A 50 -7.34 10.50 -3.59
N ARG A 51 -7.60 11.00 -2.38
CA ARG A 51 -8.15 12.35 -2.16
C ARG A 51 -7.28 13.43 -2.83
N ASP A 52 -5.97 13.30 -2.72
CA ASP A 52 -5.03 14.31 -3.24
C ASP A 52 -5.09 14.29 -4.78
N SER A 53 -5.16 13.12 -5.41
CA SER A 53 -5.33 12.97 -6.86
C SER A 53 -6.65 13.58 -7.38
N PHE A 54 -7.76 13.38 -6.67
CA PHE A 54 -9.03 14.01 -7.04
C PHE A 54 -8.98 15.53 -6.85
N THR A 55 -8.29 16.03 -5.81
CA THR A 55 -8.11 17.47 -5.58
C THR A 55 -7.29 18.10 -6.69
N GLU A 56 -6.25 17.44 -7.19
CA GLU A 56 -5.46 17.90 -8.34
C GLU A 56 -6.30 17.99 -9.62
N CYS A 57 -7.26 17.07 -9.82
CA CYS A 57 -8.17 17.10 -10.97
C CYS A 57 -9.24 18.20 -10.88
N PHE A 58 -9.66 18.55 -9.69
CA PHE A 58 -10.74 19.50 -9.44
C PHE A 58 -10.32 20.57 -8.41
N PRO A 59 -9.24 21.34 -8.67
CA PRO A 59 -8.65 22.23 -7.67
C PRO A 59 -9.60 23.33 -7.20
N ASP A 60 -10.49 23.80 -8.09
CA ASP A 60 -11.42 24.89 -7.82
C ASP A 60 -12.81 24.43 -7.38
N ASP A 61 -13.04 23.11 -7.26
CA ASP A 61 -14.34 22.55 -6.88
C ASP A 61 -14.24 21.48 -5.77
N PRO A 62 -14.07 21.90 -4.52
CA PRO A 62 -14.01 20.96 -3.38
C PRO A 62 -15.31 20.13 -3.22
N ALA A 63 -16.46 20.63 -3.66
CA ALA A 63 -17.73 19.90 -3.59
C ALA A 63 -17.72 18.73 -4.58
N LEU A 64 -17.21 18.94 -5.80
CA LEU A 64 -17.04 17.89 -6.80
C LEU A 64 -16.02 16.83 -6.33
N VAL A 65 -14.90 17.23 -5.71
CA VAL A 65 -13.94 16.30 -5.08
C VAL A 65 -14.63 15.40 -4.07
N GLN A 66 -15.43 15.96 -3.16
CA GLN A 66 -16.14 15.17 -2.14
C GLN A 66 -17.16 14.22 -2.79
N ARG A 67 -17.90 14.68 -3.80
CA ARG A 67 -18.89 13.88 -4.51
C ARG A 67 -18.23 12.71 -5.26
N ALA A 68 -17.16 12.97 -6.00
CA ALA A 68 -16.42 11.95 -6.74
C ALA A 68 -15.79 10.91 -5.81
N LEU A 69 -15.20 11.34 -4.69
CA LEU A 69 -14.68 10.44 -3.65
C LEU A 69 -15.79 9.58 -3.01
N GLY A 70 -16.99 10.15 -2.81
CA GLY A 70 -18.15 9.41 -2.31
C GLY A 70 -18.54 8.29 -3.26
N LEU A 71 -18.69 8.59 -4.55
CA LEU A 71 -19.01 7.61 -5.61
C LEU A 71 -17.93 6.53 -5.78
N TYR A 72 -16.65 6.93 -5.71
CA TYR A 72 -15.54 5.98 -5.66
C TYR A 72 -15.71 4.99 -4.50
N ARG A 73 -15.92 5.51 -3.28
CA ARG A 73 -16.06 4.69 -2.07
C ARG A 73 -17.27 3.76 -2.14
N GLU A 74 -18.39 4.25 -2.64
CA GLU A 74 -19.62 3.46 -2.81
C GLU A 74 -19.37 2.23 -3.70
N ARG A 75 -18.80 2.43 -4.89
CA ARG A 75 -18.47 1.31 -5.77
C ARG A 75 -17.38 0.41 -5.19
N TYR A 76 -16.34 1.02 -4.61
CA TYR A 76 -15.24 0.25 -4.04
C TYR A 76 -15.71 -0.63 -2.87
N ASP A 77 -16.60 -0.11 -2.02
CA ASP A 77 -17.19 -0.85 -0.90
C ASP A 77 -18.12 -1.98 -1.38
N ALA A 78 -18.85 -1.76 -2.45
CA ALA A 78 -19.78 -2.75 -3.01
C ALA A 78 -19.05 -3.91 -3.69
N VAL A 79 -18.04 -3.63 -4.53
CA VAL A 79 -17.38 -4.65 -5.37
C VAL A 79 -15.87 -4.42 -5.55
N GLY A 80 -15.40 -3.19 -5.65
CA GLY A 80 -14.01 -2.90 -6.06
C GLY A 80 -12.95 -3.52 -5.16
N TRP A 81 -13.22 -3.68 -3.87
CA TRP A 81 -12.29 -4.30 -2.92
C TRP A 81 -12.04 -5.80 -3.19
N THR A 82 -12.91 -6.47 -3.94
CA THR A 82 -12.75 -7.88 -4.36
C THR A 82 -12.10 -8.04 -5.73
N GLU A 83 -12.05 -6.97 -6.51
CA GLU A 83 -11.47 -6.94 -7.85
C GLU A 83 -9.94 -6.76 -7.76
N LEU A 84 -9.26 -7.76 -7.23
CA LEU A 84 -7.82 -7.81 -7.04
C LEU A 84 -7.30 -9.23 -7.23
N SER A 85 -5.99 -9.37 -7.40
CA SER A 85 -5.29 -10.65 -7.37
C SER A 85 -4.07 -10.58 -6.44
N VAL A 86 -3.69 -11.72 -5.89
CA VAL A 86 -2.43 -11.85 -5.12
C VAL A 86 -1.28 -12.00 -6.10
N PHE A 87 -0.17 -11.32 -5.86
CA PHE A 87 1.03 -11.51 -6.68
C PHE A 87 1.58 -12.95 -6.50
N ASP A 88 1.99 -13.56 -7.60
CA ASP A 88 2.50 -14.92 -7.60
C ASP A 88 3.71 -15.08 -6.68
N GLY A 89 3.69 -16.08 -5.81
CA GLY A 89 4.77 -16.41 -4.87
C GLY A 89 4.79 -15.57 -3.59
N ILE A 90 4.02 -14.46 -3.47
CA ILE A 90 4.08 -13.62 -2.27
C ILE A 90 3.51 -14.34 -1.04
N GLY A 91 2.50 -15.18 -1.21
CA GLY A 91 1.90 -15.94 -0.11
C GLY A 91 2.87 -16.91 0.55
N GLU A 92 3.68 -17.61 -0.27
CA GLU A 92 4.74 -18.48 0.20
C GLU A 92 5.81 -17.72 0.96
N VAL A 93 6.21 -16.54 0.45
CA VAL A 93 7.20 -15.67 1.11
C VAL A 93 6.68 -15.19 2.46
N VAL A 94 5.49 -14.63 2.54
CA VAL A 94 4.88 -14.15 3.79
C VAL A 94 4.78 -15.27 4.82
N THR A 95 4.29 -16.45 4.41
CA THR A 95 4.17 -17.62 5.29
C THR A 95 5.54 -18.11 5.75
N GLY A 96 6.53 -18.13 4.86
CA GLY A 96 7.91 -18.51 5.17
C GLY A 96 8.56 -17.57 6.18
N LEU A 97 8.40 -16.26 6.01
CA LEU A 97 8.92 -15.24 6.93
C LEU A 97 8.31 -15.34 8.32
N GLN A 98 6.99 -15.55 8.40
CA GLN A 98 6.33 -15.77 9.68
C GLN A 98 6.84 -17.04 10.38
N ARG A 99 7.01 -18.14 9.65
CA ARG A 99 7.59 -19.40 10.20
C ARG A 99 9.06 -19.23 10.63
N ALA A 100 9.80 -18.33 9.99
CA ALA A 100 11.17 -17.99 10.39
C ALA A 100 11.22 -17.12 11.66
N GLY A 101 10.08 -16.74 12.23
CA GLY A 101 9.96 -15.98 13.47
C GLY A 101 9.94 -14.46 13.28
N HIS A 102 9.80 -13.96 12.05
CA HIS A 102 9.58 -12.53 11.82
C HIS A 102 8.17 -12.12 12.25
N ARG A 103 8.05 -10.92 12.81
CA ARG A 103 6.76 -10.27 13.06
C ARG A 103 6.33 -9.52 11.81
N LEU A 104 5.09 -9.69 11.38
CA LEU A 104 4.60 -9.10 10.14
C LEU A 104 3.43 -8.15 10.42
N ALA A 105 3.44 -6.98 9.80
CA ALA A 105 2.32 -6.06 9.82
C ALA A 105 2.11 -5.42 8.45
N VAL A 106 0.86 -5.12 8.11
CA VAL A 106 0.54 -4.31 6.93
C VAL A 106 0.55 -2.84 7.34
N VAL A 107 1.27 -2.00 6.57
CA VAL A 107 1.37 -0.55 6.77
C VAL A 107 1.12 0.12 5.42
N THR A 108 -0.09 0.64 5.21
CA THR A 108 -0.56 1.06 3.88
C THR A 108 -1.26 2.42 3.89
N SER A 109 -1.12 3.19 2.81
CA SER A 109 -1.88 4.43 2.59
C SER A 109 -3.36 4.19 2.24
N LYS A 110 -3.72 2.93 2.00
CA LYS A 110 -5.11 2.53 1.85
C LYS A 110 -5.89 2.77 3.15
N ASN A 111 -7.16 3.17 3.03
CA ASN A 111 -8.03 3.30 4.20
C ASN A 111 -8.03 2.00 5.03
N GLU A 112 -7.85 2.12 6.35
CA GLU A 112 -7.62 0.98 7.25
C GLU A 112 -8.78 -0.02 7.22
N ARG A 113 -10.03 0.43 7.09
CA ARG A 113 -11.20 -0.44 6.98
C ARG A 113 -11.11 -1.37 5.77
N TYR A 114 -10.73 -0.84 4.60
CA TYR A 114 -10.57 -1.66 3.40
C TYR A 114 -9.34 -2.55 3.47
N ALA A 115 -8.24 -2.04 3.99
CA ALA A 115 -7.01 -2.81 4.16
C ALA A 115 -7.26 -4.04 5.04
N ARG A 116 -7.93 -3.88 6.18
CA ARG A 116 -8.30 -5.00 7.07
C ARG A 116 -9.17 -6.01 6.36
N ARG A 117 -10.23 -5.54 5.68
CA ARG A 117 -11.15 -6.39 4.94
C ARG A 117 -10.44 -7.22 3.87
N ILE A 118 -9.50 -6.62 3.13
CA ILE A 118 -8.70 -7.34 2.13
C ILE A 118 -7.80 -8.37 2.83
N VAL A 119 -7.00 -7.96 3.82
CA VAL A 119 -6.05 -8.84 4.51
C VAL A 119 -6.76 -10.04 5.14
N GLU A 120 -7.93 -9.85 5.76
CA GLU A 120 -8.75 -10.94 6.32
C GLU A 120 -9.19 -11.97 5.28
N HIS A 121 -9.29 -11.59 3.99
CA HIS A 121 -9.64 -12.49 2.88
C HIS A 121 -8.43 -13.10 2.17
N LEU A 122 -7.20 -12.64 2.47
CA LEU A 122 -6.00 -13.25 1.90
C LEU A 122 -5.74 -14.63 2.53
N PRO A 123 -5.33 -15.65 1.75
CA PRO A 123 -5.01 -16.99 2.27
C PRO A 123 -3.94 -16.99 3.37
N PHE A 124 -3.08 -15.97 3.38
CA PHE A 124 -1.99 -15.76 4.34
C PHE A 124 -2.23 -14.56 5.27
N GLY A 125 -3.43 -14.00 5.29
CA GLY A 125 -3.77 -12.81 6.07
C GLY A 125 -3.53 -12.98 7.56
N ALA A 126 -3.75 -14.17 8.09
CA ALA A 126 -3.48 -14.52 9.49
C ALA A 126 -1.99 -14.46 9.90
N CYS A 127 -1.07 -14.32 8.94
CA CYS A 127 0.36 -14.11 9.23
C CYS A 127 0.65 -12.69 9.74
N PHE A 128 -0.23 -11.72 9.49
CA PHE A 128 -0.05 -10.34 9.93
C PHE A 128 -0.64 -10.11 11.32
N GLU A 129 0.17 -9.63 12.25
CA GLU A 129 -0.24 -9.30 13.62
C GLU A 129 -1.14 -8.05 13.67
N ASN A 130 -0.95 -7.12 12.73
CA ASN A 130 -1.71 -5.88 12.67
C ASN A 130 -1.82 -5.36 11.24
N VAL A 131 -2.87 -4.56 11.02
CA VAL A 131 -3.08 -3.80 9.79
C VAL A 131 -3.24 -2.34 10.16
N ILE A 132 -2.32 -1.51 9.71
CA ILE A 132 -2.29 -0.07 9.90
C ILE A 132 -2.55 0.58 8.54
N GLY A 133 -3.64 1.32 8.44
CA GLY A 133 -4.04 2.03 7.24
C GLY A 133 -4.35 3.49 7.51
N ALA A 134 -4.69 4.22 6.44
CA ALA A 134 -5.14 5.59 6.56
C ALA A 134 -6.43 5.67 7.40
N SER A 135 -6.52 6.70 8.26
CA SER A 135 -7.71 6.95 9.06
C SER A 135 -8.88 7.45 8.21
N GLU A 136 -10.12 7.22 8.67
CA GLU A 136 -11.34 7.64 7.95
C GLU A 136 -11.40 9.15 7.69
N ASP A 137 -10.94 9.94 8.65
CA ASP A 137 -10.87 11.41 8.55
C ASP A 137 -9.72 11.88 7.65
N GLY A 138 -8.79 10.99 7.27
CA GLY A 138 -7.61 11.27 6.46
C GLY A 138 -6.51 12.04 7.21
N ALA A 139 -6.61 12.20 8.52
CA ALA A 139 -5.57 12.87 9.33
C ALA A 139 -4.26 12.07 9.31
N ARG A 140 -4.36 10.74 9.43
CA ARG A 140 -3.24 9.80 9.26
C ARG A 140 -3.37 9.14 7.89
N ARG A 141 -2.60 9.57 6.89
CA ARG A 141 -2.61 9.00 5.52
C ARG A 141 -1.24 8.88 4.87
N PHE A 142 -0.24 9.54 5.41
CA PHE A 142 1.12 9.49 4.86
C PHE A 142 1.96 8.42 5.55
N LYS A 143 2.86 7.79 4.81
CA LYS A 143 3.68 6.68 5.32
C LYS A 143 4.44 6.99 6.61
N PRO A 144 5.03 8.16 6.82
CA PRO A 144 5.65 8.47 8.11
C PRO A 144 4.70 8.31 9.30
N ASP A 145 3.48 8.83 9.19
CA ASP A 145 2.48 8.75 10.27
C ASP A 145 1.97 7.31 10.48
N LEU A 146 1.86 6.55 9.37
CA LEU A 146 1.44 5.15 9.40
C LEU A 146 2.50 4.26 10.04
N ILE A 147 3.78 4.48 9.74
CA ILE A 147 4.91 3.77 10.38
C ILE A 147 4.99 4.13 11.86
N ALA A 148 4.84 5.41 12.23
CA ALA A 148 4.80 5.82 13.64
C ALA A 148 3.67 5.10 14.39
N GLU A 149 2.49 5.01 13.80
CA GLU A 149 1.35 4.29 14.39
C GLU A 149 1.59 2.78 14.47
N ALA A 150 2.28 2.17 13.48
CA ALA A 150 2.67 0.77 13.52
C ALA A 150 3.60 0.48 14.71
N LEU A 151 4.64 1.29 14.87
CA LEU A 151 5.59 1.18 16.00
C LEU A 151 4.85 1.29 17.34
N ARG A 152 3.92 2.25 17.45
CA ARG A 152 3.10 2.46 18.66
C ARG A 152 2.16 1.27 18.95
N ARG A 153 1.41 0.78 17.94
CA ARG A 153 0.44 -0.32 18.13
C ARG A 153 1.11 -1.67 18.43
N LEU A 154 2.28 -1.91 17.86
CA LEU A 154 3.04 -3.13 18.09
C LEU A 154 3.92 -3.05 19.34
N ASP A 155 4.02 -1.87 19.95
CA ASP A 155 4.88 -1.58 21.12
C ASP A 155 6.32 -2.01 20.87
N ILE A 156 6.91 -1.54 19.77
CA ILE A 156 8.26 -1.89 19.34
C ILE A 156 9.11 -0.66 19.03
N ALA A 157 10.43 -0.82 19.21
CA ALA A 157 11.39 0.14 18.72
C ALA A 157 11.55 0.00 17.18
N LYS A 158 11.97 1.08 16.52
CA LYS A 158 12.23 1.08 15.06
C LYS A 158 13.42 0.20 14.65
N THR A 159 14.32 -0.10 15.58
CA THR A 159 15.51 -0.94 15.34
C THR A 159 15.09 -2.37 14.97
N GLY A 160 15.59 -2.86 13.87
CA GLY A 160 15.23 -4.19 13.34
C GLY A 160 13.90 -4.21 12.59
N CYS A 161 13.30 -3.03 12.30
CA CYS A 161 12.18 -2.93 11.38
C CYS A 161 12.66 -2.78 9.93
N VAL A 162 11.89 -3.34 8.99
CA VAL A 162 12.10 -3.19 7.55
C VAL A 162 10.77 -2.83 6.90
N MET A 163 10.74 -1.78 6.07
CA MET A 163 9.58 -1.44 5.22
C MET A 163 9.75 -2.05 3.84
N ILE A 164 8.72 -2.74 3.37
CA ILE A 164 8.66 -3.38 2.05
C ILE A 164 7.51 -2.74 1.29
N GLY A 165 7.78 -2.14 0.15
CA GLY A 165 6.78 -1.46 -0.66
C GLY A 165 7.25 -1.21 -2.09
N ASP A 166 6.33 -0.87 -2.97
CA ASP A 166 6.57 -0.69 -4.40
C ASP A 166 6.61 0.77 -4.85
N ARG A 167 6.33 1.74 -3.94
CA ARG A 167 6.31 3.15 -4.28
C ARG A 167 7.32 3.96 -3.47
N ARG A 168 7.72 5.11 -4.02
CA ARG A 168 8.62 6.03 -3.32
C ARG A 168 8.13 6.41 -1.92
N MET A 169 6.81 6.49 -1.70
CA MET A 169 6.26 6.86 -0.39
C MET A 169 6.64 5.87 0.70
N ASP A 170 6.76 4.59 0.37
CA ASP A 170 7.21 3.54 1.29
C ASP A 170 8.64 3.79 1.74
N ILE A 171 9.48 4.10 0.75
CA ILE A 171 10.89 4.37 0.96
C ILE A 171 11.09 5.69 1.73
N ASP A 172 10.39 6.76 1.32
CA ASP A 172 10.42 8.06 2.01
C ASP A 172 9.97 7.92 3.47
N GLY A 173 8.90 7.15 3.72
CA GLY A 173 8.40 6.88 5.07
C GLY A 173 9.40 6.10 5.93
N ALA A 174 10.03 5.08 5.38
CA ALA A 174 11.09 4.33 6.06
C ALA A 174 12.29 5.22 6.39
N ASN A 175 12.77 6.00 5.42
CA ASN A 175 13.88 6.93 5.58
C ASN A 175 13.61 7.99 6.64
N HIS A 176 12.37 8.52 6.71
CA HIS A 176 11.96 9.47 7.75
C HIS A 176 12.19 8.91 9.17
N HIS A 177 11.94 7.62 9.37
CA HIS A 177 12.14 6.96 10.65
C HIS A 177 13.53 6.35 10.81
N GLY A 178 14.38 6.34 9.78
CA GLY A 178 15.65 5.64 9.77
C GLY A 178 15.48 4.11 9.85
N ILE A 179 14.42 3.60 9.25
CA ILE A 179 14.11 2.16 9.09
C ILE A 179 14.66 1.72 7.73
N HIS A 180 15.22 0.52 7.68
CA HIS A 180 15.66 -0.07 6.41
C HIS A 180 14.47 -0.30 5.48
N SER A 181 14.67 -0.12 4.17
CA SER A 181 13.64 -0.31 3.16
C SER A 181 14.07 -1.25 2.05
N ILE A 182 13.11 -2.03 1.56
CA ILE A 182 13.24 -2.86 0.36
C ILE A 182 12.15 -2.44 -0.63
N GLY A 183 12.56 -1.93 -1.78
CA GLY A 183 11.67 -1.63 -2.89
C GLY A 183 11.37 -2.89 -3.69
N VAL A 184 10.10 -3.14 -4.03
CA VAL A 184 9.69 -4.27 -4.86
C VAL A 184 9.31 -3.80 -6.25
N LEU A 185 9.73 -4.55 -7.30
CA LEU A 185 9.63 -4.12 -8.72
C LEU A 185 8.52 -4.82 -9.50
N TRP A 186 7.64 -5.57 -8.84
CA TRP A 186 6.46 -6.19 -9.49
C TRP A 186 5.19 -5.36 -9.35
N GLY A 187 5.24 -4.24 -8.59
CA GLY A 187 4.12 -3.35 -8.32
C GLY A 187 3.93 -2.23 -9.33
N PHE A 188 3.52 -1.06 -8.85
CA PHE A 188 3.15 0.10 -9.66
C PHE A 188 4.29 1.10 -9.85
N GLY A 189 5.28 1.13 -8.95
CA GLY A 189 6.50 1.93 -9.06
C GLY A 189 7.57 1.25 -9.93
N ASP A 190 8.54 2.02 -10.36
CA ASP A 190 9.66 1.53 -11.16
C ASP A 190 11.01 1.64 -10.40
N GLU A 191 12.05 1.04 -10.97
CA GLU A 191 13.39 1.03 -10.38
C GLU A 191 13.96 2.43 -10.21
N ALA A 192 13.67 3.36 -11.14
CA ALA A 192 14.18 4.72 -11.09
C ALA A 192 13.52 5.49 -9.93
N GLU A 193 12.19 5.36 -9.75
CA GLU A 193 11.44 5.92 -8.63
C GLU A 193 12.01 5.46 -7.28
N LEU A 194 12.17 4.14 -7.10
CA LEU A 194 12.62 3.56 -5.84
C LEU A 194 14.08 3.90 -5.51
N ARG A 195 14.96 3.89 -6.51
CA ARG A 195 16.36 4.30 -6.34
C ARG A 195 16.47 5.79 -6.01
N ALA A 196 15.71 6.65 -6.69
CA ALA A 196 15.69 8.08 -6.42
C ALA A 196 15.20 8.40 -4.99
N ALA A 197 14.27 7.60 -4.46
CA ALA A 197 13.82 7.69 -3.07
C ALA A 197 14.85 7.15 -2.06
N GLY A 198 15.91 6.47 -2.50
CA GLY A 198 16.96 5.93 -1.63
C GLY A 198 16.61 4.58 -1.01
N ALA A 199 15.94 3.70 -1.75
CA ALA A 199 15.68 2.33 -1.30
C ALA A 199 16.98 1.61 -0.91
N GLY A 200 17.00 0.99 0.27
CA GLY A 200 18.16 0.29 0.80
C GLY A 200 18.51 -0.98 0.00
N ALA A 201 17.50 -1.65 -0.54
CA ALA A 201 17.63 -2.77 -1.47
C ALA A 201 16.44 -2.80 -2.44
N LEU A 202 16.58 -3.55 -3.53
CA LEU A 202 15.50 -3.81 -4.50
C LEU A 202 15.32 -5.32 -4.70
N ALA A 203 14.08 -5.76 -4.81
CA ALA A 203 13.70 -7.12 -5.16
C ALA A 203 12.86 -7.11 -6.45
N ARG A 204 13.27 -7.90 -7.45
CA ARG A 204 12.52 -8.05 -8.71
C ARG A 204 11.42 -9.08 -8.64
N THR A 205 11.57 -10.02 -7.71
CA THR A 205 10.63 -11.12 -7.51
C THR A 205 10.42 -11.38 -6.03
N PRO A 206 9.28 -11.99 -5.63
CA PRO A 206 9.09 -12.41 -4.24
C PRO A 206 10.19 -13.34 -3.73
N ALA A 207 10.77 -14.20 -4.58
CA ALA A 207 11.89 -15.05 -4.21
C ALA A 207 13.16 -14.24 -3.85
N GLU A 208 13.45 -13.17 -4.60
CA GLU A 208 14.56 -12.26 -4.27
C GLU A 208 14.29 -11.52 -2.95
N LEU A 209 13.05 -11.10 -2.69
CA LEU A 209 12.67 -10.52 -1.39
C LEU A 209 12.97 -11.48 -0.23
N ALA A 210 12.55 -12.75 -0.37
CA ALA A 210 12.83 -13.76 0.64
C ALA A 210 14.34 -13.93 0.88
N ALA A 211 15.15 -13.96 -0.18
CA ALA A 211 16.61 -14.07 -0.08
C ALA A 211 17.24 -12.87 0.64
N LEU A 212 16.78 -11.63 0.34
CA LEU A 212 17.27 -10.41 1.00
C LEU A 212 16.95 -10.39 2.50
N LEU A 213 15.82 -10.97 2.92
CA LEU A 213 15.38 -11.01 4.31
C LEU A 213 16.00 -12.16 5.12
N GLN A 214 16.64 -13.13 4.47
CA GLN A 214 17.35 -14.26 5.10
C GLN A 214 18.87 -14.04 5.21
N ALA A 215 19.41 -13.11 4.45
CA ALA A 215 20.85 -12.79 4.45
C ALA A 215 21.26 -11.99 5.70
#